data_1f4f6128bf6200e12ec4c6e82bd759c8
#
_entry.id   1f4f6128bf6200e12ec4c6e82bd759c8
#
_cell.length_a   1.000
_cell.length_b   1.000
_cell.length_c   1.000
_cell.angle_alpha   90.00
_cell.angle_beta   90.00
_cell.angle_gamma   90.00
#
_symmetry.space_group_name_H-M   'P 1'
#
loop_
_entity.id
_entity.type
_entity.pdbx_description
1 polymer ?
#
loop_
_entity_poly.entity_id
_entity_poly.type
_entity_poly.pdbx_seq_one_letter_code
_entity_poly.pdbx_strand_id
1 'polypeptide(L)'
;MAKGIARDELPFAMTTYYTQPHNMLEVMLGWFIGSRTDYSVSCGKLNKYFKKYLPEDIYTIYLETFPDSSYENFRKAVKRSCRLFHEVGVRTADSLGFSYPQDSENGFLKYLEMVK
;
A
#
# COMPACT_ATOMS: atom_id res chain seq x y z
N MET A 1 6.67 11.34 -6.40
CA MET A 1 6.11 10.69 -7.60
C MET A 1 5.66 11.71 -8.64
N ALA A 2 4.79 12.63 -8.31
CA ALA A 2 4.26 13.57 -9.31
C ALA A 2 5.35 14.46 -9.92
N LYS A 3 6.36 14.90 -9.15
CA LYS A 3 7.51 15.61 -9.70
C LYS A 3 8.27 14.75 -10.71
N GLY A 4 8.51 13.48 -10.40
CA GLY A 4 9.17 12.56 -11.30
C GLY A 4 8.38 12.35 -12.58
N ILE A 5 7.06 12.24 -12.50
CA ILE A 5 6.19 12.10 -13.66
C ILE A 5 6.23 13.38 -14.51
N ALA A 6 6.10 14.55 -13.87
CA ALA A 6 6.10 15.84 -14.56
C ALA A 6 7.43 16.12 -15.28
N ARG A 7 8.54 15.60 -14.77
CA ARG A 7 9.89 15.77 -15.34
C ARG A 7 10.31 14.60 -16.22
N ASP A 8 9.43 13.62 -16.44
CA ASP A 8 9.75 12.38 -17.17
C ASP A 8 10.94 11.64 -16.55
N GLU A 9 10.97 11.58 -15.21
CA GLU A 9 12.02 10.89 -14.45
C GLU A 9 11.44 9.59 -13.86
N LEU A 10 11.15 8.63 -14.73
CA LEU A 10 10.47 7.39 -14.35
C LEU A 10 11.20 6.60 -13.24
N PRO A 11 12.53 6.38 -13.31
CA PRO A 11 13.21 5.64 -12.23
C PRO A 11 13.06 6.31 -10.87
N PHE A 12 13.14 7.63 -10.81
CA PHE A 12 12.94 8.39 -9.58
C PHE A 12 11.51 8.22 -9.05
N ALA A 13 10.52 8.38 -9.93
CA ALA A 13 9.11 8.27 -9.55
C ALA A 13 8.79 6.86 -9.04
N MET A 14 9.26 5.82 -9.72
CA MET A 14 9.02 4.42 -9.32
C MET A 14 9.70 4.08 -8.00
N THR A 15 10.96 4.47 -7.83
CA THR A 15 11.69 4.22 -6.58
C THR A 15 11.01 4.90 -5.41
N THR A 16 10.59 6.15 -5.56
CA THR A 16 9.88 6.88 -4.51
C THR A 16 8.57 6.17 -4.15
N TYR A 17 7.82 5.72 -5.15
CA TYR A 17 6.57 5.02 -4.93
C TYR A 17 6.78 3.73 -4.12
N TYR A 18 7.74 2.90 -4.52
CA TYR A 18 7.96 1.61 -3.88
C TYR A 18 8.60 1.71 -2.50
N THR A 19 9.46 2.70 -2.27
CA THR A 19 10.18 2.82 -0.99
C THR A 19 9.39 3.56 0.07
N GLN A 20 8.39 4.34 -0.28
CA GLN A 20 7.61 5.14 0.66
C GLN A 20 6.14 4.71 0.71
N PRO A 21 5.23 5.20 -0.16
CA PRO A 21 3.81 4.87 0.03
C PRO A 21 3.49 3.39 -0.17
N HIS A 22 4.06 2.74 -1.17
CA HIS A 22 3.79 1.32 -1.41
C HIS A 22 4.32 0.46 -0.26
N ASN A 23 5.47 0.82 0.29
CA ASN A 23 6.02 0.13 1.46
C ASN A 23 5.11 0.28 2.68
N MET A 24 4.54 1.47 2.91
CA MET A 24 3.58 1.68 3.99
C MET A 24 2.33 0.81 3.82
N LEU A 25 1.85 0.68 2.57
CA LEU A 25 0.73 -0.21 2.26
C LEU A 25 1.07 -1.65 2.63
N GLU A 26 2.27 -2.12 2.28
CA GLU A 26 2.69 -3.48 2.60
C GLU A 26 2.80 -3.73 4.10
N VAL A 27 3.25 -2.74 4.86
CA VAL A 27 3.26 -2.81 6.33
C VAL A 27 1.83 -2.92 6.87
N MET A 28 0.90 -2.13 6.34
CA MET A 28 -0.51 -2.18 6.73
C MET A 28 -1.13 -3.55 6.41
N LEU A 29 -0.81 -4.13 5.26
CA LEU A 29 -1.28 -5.47 4.89
C LEU A 29 -0.72 -6.53 5.86
N GLY A 30 0.51 -6.37 6.31
CA GLY A 30 1.09 -7.25 7.33
C GLY A 30 0.32 -7.18 8.64
N TRP A 31 -0.07 -6.00 9.08
CA TRP A 31 -0.89 -5.82 10.28
C TRP A 31 -2.29 -6.41 10.09
N PHE A 32 -2.87 -6.26 8.91
CA PHE A 32 -4.17 -6.84 8.59
C PHE A 32 -4.13 -8.36 8.73
N ILE A 33 -3.11 -9.01 8.16
CA ILE A 33 -2.92 -10.46 8.30
C ILE A 33 -2.74 -10.82 9.78
N GLY A 34 -1.92 -10.07 10.51
CA GLY A 34 -1.69 -10.29 11.94
C GLY A 34 -2.98 -10.23 12.75
N SER A 35 -3.81 -9.20 12.50
CA SER A 35 -5.08 -9.03 13.23
C SER A 35 -6.07 -10.17 12.97
N ARG A 36 -5.99 -10.83 11.80
CA ARG A 36 -6.88 -11.93 11.44
C ARG A 36 -6.37 -13.29 11.90
N THR A 37 -5.09 -13.42 12.17
CA THR A 37 -4.43 -14.67 12.55
C THR A 37 -3.89 -14.65 13.97
N ASP A 38 -4.22 -13.59 14.72
CA ASP A 38 -3.70 -13.36 16.06
C ASP A 38 -2.17 -13.38 16.09
N TYR A 39 -1.56 -12.84 15.03
CA TYR A 39 -0.12 -12.76 14.83
C TYR A 39 0.60 -14.12 14.87
N SER A 40 -0.14 -15.19 14.50
CA SER A 40 0.39 -16.57 14.55
C SER A 40 1.15 -16.97 13.30
N VAL A 41 1.13 -16.15 12.22
CA VAL A 41 1.80 -16.46 10.95
C VAL A 41 2.80 -15.37 10.58
N SER A 42 3.81 -15.75 9.79
CA SER A 42 4.77 -14.81 9.22
C SER A 42 4.48 -14.61 7.73
N CYS A 43 4.54 -13.36 7.27
CA CYS A 43 4.41 -13.04 5.85
C CYS A 43 5.65 -13.43 5.04
N GLY A 44 6.72 -13.88 5.72
CA GLY A 44 7.95 -14.29 5.07
C GLY A 44 8.81 -13.11 4.65
N LYS A 45 10.02 -13.42 4.18
CA LYS A 45 10.96 -12.40 3.72
C LYS A 45 10.38 -11.66 2.51
N LEU A 46 10.37 -10.32 2.60
CA LEU A 46 9.83 -9.43 1.57
C LEU A 46 8.36 -9.74 1.22
N ASN A 47 7.59 -10.18 2.24
CA ASN A 47 6.16 -10.45 2.12
C ASN A 47 5.80 -11.54 1.10
N LYS A 48 6.70 -12.48 0.87
CA LYS A 48 6.52 -13.53 -0.15
C LYS A 48 5.29 -14.41 0.05
N TYR A 49 4.71 -14.41 1.26
CA TYR A 49 3.53 -15.22 1.60
C TYR A 49 2.22 -14.44 1.57
N PHE A 50 2.20 -13.20 1.06
CA PHE A 50 0.96 -12.42 0.98
C PHE A 50 -0.13 -13.15 0.21
N LYS A 51 0.21 -13.81 -0.89
CA LYS A 51 -0.77 -14.57 -1.67
C LYS A 51 -1.44 -15.67 -0.86
N LYS A 52 -0.70 -16.26 0.09
CA LYS A 52 -1.22 -17.34 0.95
C LYS A 52 -2.16 -16.82 2.02
N TYR A 53 -1.88 -15.65 2.60
CA TYR A 53 -2.58 -15.17 3.81
C TYR A 53 -3.56 -14.04 3.56
N LEU A 54 -3.49 -13.34 2.43
CA LEU A 54 -4.47 -12.31 2.11
C LEU A 54 -5.72 -12.95 1.50
N PRO A 55 -6.93 -12.44 1.84
CA PRO A 55 -8.14 -12.83 1.11
C PRO A 55 -7.96 -12.57 -0.38
N GLU A 56 -8.60 -13.39 -1.22
CA GLU A 56 -8.43 -13.32 -2.68
C GLU A 56 -8.78 -11.94 -3.24
N ASP A 57 -9.87 -11.33 -2.76
CA ASP A 57 -10.30 -10.00 -3.19
C ASP A 57 -9.25 -8.93 -2.86
N ILE A 58 -8.69 -8.98 -1.66
CA ILE A 58 -7.64 -8.05 -1.23
C ILE A 58 -6.37 -8.27 -2.04
N TYR A 59 -5.96 -9.53 -2.24
CA TYR A 59 -4.76 -9.84 -3.02
C TYR A 59 -4.89 -9.36 -4.47
N THR A 60 -6.06 -9.52 -5.07
CA THR A 60 -6.32 -9.06 -6.44
C THR A 60 -6.13 -7.54 -6.55
N ILE A 61 -6.67 -6.78 -5.60
CA ILE A 61 -6.49 -5.33 -5.57
C ILE A 61 -5.03 -4.97 -5.31
N TYR A 62 -4.36 -5.70 -4.42
CA TYR A 62 -2.94 -5.49 -4.15
C TYR A 62 -2.09 -5.63 -5.42
N LEU A 63 -2.36 -6.61 -6.26
CA LEU A 63 -1.65 -6.76 -7.53
C LEU A 63 -1.85 -5.57 -8.46
N GLU A 64 -2.99 -4.90 -8.38
CA GLU A 64 -3.27 -3.69 -9.16
C GLU A 64 -2.49 -2.46 -8.68
N THR A 65 -1.80 -2.55 -7.53
CA THR A 65 -0.92 -1.48 -7.04
C THR A 65 0.47 -1.51 -7.66
N PHE A 66 0.77 -2.50 -8.51
CA PHE A 66 2.04 -2.62 -9.23
C PHE A 66 1.85 -2.11 -10.65
N PRO A 67 2.35 -0.90 -10.97
CA PRO A 67 2.21 -0.34 -12.32
C PRO A 67 3.24 -0.90 -13.28
N ASP A 68 2.96 -0.77 -14.56
CA ASP A 68 3.98 -0.91 -15.60
C ASP A 68 4.68 0.45 -15.80
N SER A 69 5.45 0.60 -16.88
CA SER A 69 6.20 1.83 -17.16
C SER A 69 5.34 2.97 -17.73
N SER A 70 4.05 2.76 -17.93
CA SER A 70 3.13 3.81 -18.39
C SER A 70 2.77 4.73 -17.24
N TYR A 71 2.89 6.05 -17.45
CA TYR A 71 2.46 7.02 -16.44
C TYR A 71 0.97 6.96 -16.15
N GLU A 72 0.15 6.65 -17.15
CA GLU A 72 -1.28 6.47 -16.94
C GLU A 72 -1.56 5.33 -15.96
N ASN A 73 -0.92 4.18 -16.20
CA ASN A 73 -1.07 3.02 -15.31
C ASN A 73 -0.44 3.26 -13.94
N PHE A 74 0.63 4.04 -13.89
CA PHE A 74 1.24 4.46 -12.64
C PHE A 74 0.24 5.25 -11.78
N ARG A 75 -0.41 6.25 -12.37
CA ARG A 75 -1.42 7.05 -11.65
C ARG A 75 -2.59 6.19 -11.16
N LYS A 76 -3.03 5.23 -11.97
CA LYS A 76 -4.07 4.28 -11.55
C LYS A 76 -3.62 3.43 -10.37
N ALA A 77 -2.38 2.93 -10.41
CA ALA A 77 -1.81 2.13 -9.32
C ALA A 77 -1.73 2.93 -8.02
N VAL A 78 -1.33 4.20 -8.09
CA VAL A 78 -1.31 5.09 -6.93
C VAL A 78 -2.69 5.24 -6.31
N LYS A 79 -3.72 5.45 -7.13
CA LYS A 79 -5.10 5.56 -6.64
C LYS A 79 -5.58 4.26 -5.99
N ARG A 80 -5.23 3.11 -6.57
CA ARG A 80 -5.56 1.80 -5.99
C ARG A 80 -4.88 1.60 -4.65
N SER A 81 -3.61 2.01 -4.53
CA SER A 81 -2.86 1.95 -3.27
C SER A 81 -3.53 2.78 -2.17
N CYS A 82 -3.98 3.99 -2.48
CA CYS A 82 -4.67 4.85 -1.52
C CYS A 82 -5.96 4.21 -1.02
N ARG A 83 -6.76 3.68 -1.92
CA ARG A 83 -8.04 3.05 -1.59
C ARG A 83 -7.82 1.80 -0.74
N LEU A 84 -6.87 0.96 -1.14
CA LEU A 84 -6.56 -0.27 -0.43
C LEU A 84 -6.02 0.02 0.97
N PHE A 85 -5.13 1.01 1.10
CA PHE A 85 -4.58 1.42 2.40
C PHE A 85 -5.69 1.82 3.36
N HIS A 86 -6.63 2.64 2.91
CA HIS A 86 -7.76 3.08 3.73
C HIS A 86 -8.63 1.89 4.15
N GLU A 87 -9.05 1.07 3.18
CA GLU A 87 -9.96 -0.04 3.44
C GLU A 87 -9.36 -1.06 4.41
N VAL A 88 -8.12 -1.46 4.17
CA VAL A 88 -7.43 -2.43 5.02
C VAL A 88 -7.13 -1.82 6.39
N GLY A 89 -6.76 -0.54 6.44
CA GLY A 89 -6.50 0.16 7.69
C GLY A 89 -7.73 0.22 8.59
N VAL A 90 -8.89 0.52 8.03
CA VAL A 90 -10.17 0.54 8.79
C VAL A 90 -10.49 -0.85 9.32
N ARG A 91 -10.38 -1.88 8.50
CA ARG A 91 -10.66 -3.26 8.93
C ARG A 91 -9.70 -3.72 10.02
N THR A 92 -8.43 -3.35 9.92
CA THR A 92 -7.42 -3.70 10.93
C THR A 92 -7.72 -3.02 12.26
N ALA A 93 -8.04 -1.73 12.24
CA ALA A 93 -8.41 -0.99 13.45
C ALA A 93 -9.64 -1.58 14.11
N ASP A 94 -10.68 -1.92 13.35
CA ASP A 94 -11.89 -2.55 13.87
C ASP A 94 -11.58 -3.89 14.53
N SER A 95 -10.73 -4.72 13.92
CA SER A 95 -10.33 -6.02 14.46
C SER A 95 -9.58 -5.89 15.78
N LEU A 96 -8.80 -4.82 15.94
CA LEU A 96 -8.00 -4.56 17.14
C LEU A 96 -8.75 -3.75 18.20
N GLY A 97 -9.98 -3.32 17.89
CA GLY A 97 -10.84 -2.61 18.85
C GLY A 97 -10.46 -1.16 19.09
N PHE A 98 -9.81 -0.49 18.15
CA PHE A 98 -9.50 0.94 18.25
C PHE A 98 -9.93 1.71 17.00
N SER A 99 -9.95 3.04 17.11
CA SER A 99 -10.31 3.90 15.99
C SER A 99 -9.22 3.90 14.92
N TYR A 100 -9.62 3.98 13.65
CA TYR A 100 -8.68 4.06 12.54
C TYR A 100 -7.72 5.25 12.74
N PRO A 101 -6.38 5.03 12.68
CA PRO A 101 -5.42 6.10 12.91
C PRO A 101 -5.34 7.02 11.68
N GLN A 102 -6.12 8.09 11.68
CA GLN A 102 -6.18 9.05 10.58
C GLN A 102 -4.80 9.68 10.31
N ASP A 103 -3.95 9.80 11.32
CA ASP A 103 -2.59 10.31 11.15
C ASP A 103 -1.74 9.42 10.25
N SER A 104 -1.94 8.10 10.30
CA SER A 104 -1.24 7.16 9.43
C SER A 104 -1.66 7.35 7.98
N GLU A 105 -2.96 7.54 7.71
CA GLU A 105 -3.47 7.81 6.37
C GLU A 105 -2.97 9.17 5.87
N ASN A 106 -2.97 10.19 6.73
CA ASN A 106 -2.46 11.51 6.40
C ASN A 106 -0.97 11.44 6.02
N GLY A 107 -0.18 10.63 6.74
CA GLY A 107 1.22 10.39 6.41
C GLY A 107 1.39 9.72 5.06
N PHE A 108 0.56 8.73 4.76
CA PHE A 108 0.54 8.05 3.47
C PHE A 108 0.23 9.03 2.33
N LEU A 109 -0.83 9.82 2.48
CA LEU A 109 -1.23 10.84 1.50
C LEU A 109 -0.15 11.90 1.31
N LYS A 110 0.54 12.28 2.39
CA LYS A 110 1.64 13.25 2.34
C LYS A 110 2.79 12.74 1.46
N TYR A 111 3.14 11.45 1.55
CA TYR A 111 4.15 10.87 0.68
C TYR A 111 3.75 10.94 -0.79
N LEU A 112 2.46 10.76 -1.10
CA LEU A 112 1.96 10.89 -2.45
C LEU A 112 2.03 12.33 -2.96
N GLU A 113 1.81 13.32 -2.09
CA GLU A 113 1.83 14.73 -2.44
C GLU A 113 3.25 15.31 -2.52
N MET A 114 4.16 14.86 -1.67
CA MET A 114 5.55 15.35 -1.65
C MET A 114 6.28 15.16 -2.97
N VAL A 115 5.73 14.40 -3.88
CA VAL A 115 6.28 14.13 -5.20
C VAL A 115 5.52 14.83 -6.32
N LYS A 116 4.64 15.74 -5.95
CA LYS A 116 3.97 16.63 -6.90
C LYS A 116 4.92 17.71 -7.41
#